data_abe03be902343e179ea55b77d1b34c30
#
_entry.id   abe03be902343e179ea55b77d1b34c30
#
_cell.length_a   1.000
_cell.length_b   1.000
_cell.length_c   1.000
_cell.angle_alpha   90.00
_cell.angle_beta   90.00
_cell.angle_gamma   90.00
#
_symmetry.space_group_name_H-M   'P 1'
#
loop_
_entity.id
_entity.type
_entity.pdbx_description
1 polymer ?
#
loop_
_entity_poly.entity_id
_entity_poly.type
_entity_poly.pdbx_seq_one_letter_code
_entity_poly.pdbx_strand_id
1 'polypeptide(L)'
;MLYSYDVLETQYGSDIHPGGHWFPSRCQAEQRIAIIICYRNREQHFKMLLGNLHPFLQQQQLDYTIFLVNQHGQESFNRGELFNIGFIEAQKYYPFTCFIFHDVDLLPEDIRNIYTCTDQPRHMSSAMDKFDYKLIYPKFFGGVTAFSTDDFLGTNGYSNVYWGWGGEDDDMYSRVVYKLKKSIIRYPIEIARYKMILSNKHISAPVNPHRFEILHSQYDFGLD
;
A
#
# COMPACT_ATOMS: atom_id res chain seq x y z
N MET A 1 19.98 -3.51 -9.30
CA MET A 1 19.83 -4.69 -10.16
C MET A 1 18.58 -4.48 -11.00
N LEU A 2 18.66 -4.68 -12.32
CA LEU A 2 17.47 -4.58 -13.19
C LEU A 2 16.80 -5.96 -13.21
N TYR A 3 15.64 -6.09 -12.58
CA TYR A 3 14.82 -7.30 -12.67
C TYR A 3 14.07 -7.32 -14.01
N SER A 4 14.11 -8.46 -14.72
CA SER A 4 13.15 -8.79 -15.78
C SER A 4 12.08 -9.72 -15.22
N TYR A 5 10.93 -9.85 -15.90
CA TYR A 5 9.91 -10.82 -15.49
C TYR A 5 10.43 -12.25 -15.57
N ASP A 6 11.23 -12.60 -16.58
CA ASP A 6 11.83 -13.93 -16.71
C ASP A 6 12.74 -14.28 -15.51
N VAL A 7 13.50 -13.31 -15.00
CA VAL A 7 14.33 -13.49 -13.80
C VAL A 7 13.45 -13.71 -12.57
N LEU A 8 12.39 -12.92 -12.39
CA LEU A 8 11.45 -13.07 -11.29
C LEU A 8 10.72 -14.40 -11.35
N GLU A 9 10.25 -14.81 -12.53
CA GLU A 9 9.59 -16.10 -12.76
C GLU A 9 10.53 -17.26 -12.48
N THR A 10 11.78 -17.21 -12.94
CA THR A 10 12.78 -18.23 -12.66
C THR A 10 13.07 -18.34 -11.16
N GLN A 11 13.09 -17.23 -10.47
CA GLN A 11 13.46 -17.18 -9.04
C GLN A 11 12.30 -17.55 -8.11
N TYR A 12 11.07 -17.17 -8.45
CA TYR A 12 9.91 -17.28 -7.55
C TYR A 12 8.73 -18.07 -8.15
N GLY A 13 8.69 -18.29 -9.46
CA GLY A 13 7.51 -18.82 -10.15
C GLY A 13 7.14 -20.23 -9.72
N SER A 14 8.11 -21.05 -9.25
CA SER A 14 7.82 -22.40 -8.71
C SER A 14 7.11 -22.38 -7.35
N ASP A 15 7.30 -21.31 -6.58
CA ASP A 15 6.82 -21.21 -5.21
C ASP A 15 5.56 -20.36 -5.07
N ILE A 16 5.25 -19.55 -6.10
CA ILE A 16 4.10 -18.67 -6.12
C ILE A 16 2.99 -19.29 -6.98
N HIS A 17 1.81 -19.43 -6.40
CA HIS A 17 0.63 -19.91 -7.13
C HIS A 17 0.15 -18.89 -8.16
N PRO A 18 -0.54 -19.34 -9.25
CA PRO A 18 -1.15 -18.44 -10.21
C PRO A 18 -1.99 -17.35 -9.53
N GLY A 19 -1.85 -16.10 -10.00
CA GLY A 19 -2.47 -14.94 -9.38
C GLY A 19 -1.63 -14.27 -8.29
N GLY A 20 -0.35 -14.69 -8.10
CA GLY A 20 0.57 -14.04 -7.16
C GLY A 20 0.34 -14.39 -5.70
N HIS A 21 -0.32 -15.52 -5.43
CA HIS A 21 -0.59 -16.01 -4.09
C HIS A 21 0.53 -16.92 -3.58
N TRP A 22 0.96 -16.69 -2.35
CA TRP A 22 1.91 -17.53 -1.62
C TRP A 22 1.46 -17.74 -0.18
N PHE A 23 1.69 -18.94 0.34
CA PHE A 23 1.46 -19.29 1.75
C PHE A 23 2.53 -20.27 2.24
N PRO A 24 2.86 -20.25 3.55
CA PRO A 24 3.88 -21.12 4.10
C PRO A 24 3.43 -22.59 4.11
N SER A 25 4.34 -23.50 3.69
CA SER A 25 4.05 -24.95 3.64
C SER A 25 4.23 -25.66 4.98
N ARG A 26 4.92 -25.04 5.96
CA ARG A 26 5.30 -25.67 7.24
C ARG A 26 4.55 -25.15 8.45
N CYS A 27 3.77 -24.10 8.30
CA CYS A 27 2.94 -23.52 9.36
C CYS A 27 1.68 -22.93 8.75
N GLN A 28 0.72 -22.59 9.58
CA GLN A 28 -0.48 -21.86 9.19
C GLN A 28 -0.26 -20.38 9.54
N ALA A 29 -0.40 -19.49 8.56
CA ALA A 29 -0.39 -18.05 8.79
C ALA A 29 -1.66 -17.64 9.57
N GLU A 30 -1.50 -16.71 10.50
CA GLU A 30 -2.61 -16.20 11.31
C GLU A 30 -3.55 -15.30 10.52
N GLN A 31 -3.00 -14.58 9.53
CA GLN A 31 -3.75 -13.62 8.72
C GLN A 31 -3.58 -13.92 7.23
N ARG A 32 -4.62 -13.63 6.47
CA ARG A 32 -4.62 -13.66 5.00
C ARG A 32 -4.54 -12.23 4.50
N ILE A 33 -3.50 -11.93 3.73
CA ILE A 33 -3.06 -10.57 3.46
C ILE A 33 -3.22 -10.25 1.98
N ALA A 34 -4.00 -9.23 1.66
CA ALA A 34 -4.03 -8.62 0.34
C ALA A 34 -3.08 -7.40 0.30
N ILE A 35 -2.12 -7.41 -0.63
CA ILE A 35 -1.25 -6.26 -0.87
C ILE A 35 -1.75 -5.57 -2.13
N ILE A 36 -2.30 -4.39 -1.98
CA ILE A 36 -2.91 -3.60 -3.06
C ILE A 36 -1.90 -2.55 -3.53
N ILE A 37 -1.51 -2.62 -4.80
CA ILE A 37 -0.54 -1.72 -5.41
C ILE A 37 -1.22 -0.92 -6.52
N CYS A 38 -1.27 0.40 -6.36
CA CYS A 38 -1.73 1.33 -7.40
C CYS A 38 -0.66 1.50 -8.48
N TYR A 39 -1.08 1.41 -9.74
CA TYR A 39 -0.12 1.34 -10.84
C TYR A 39 -0.58 2.13 -12.07
N ARG A 40 0.37 2.79 -12.73
CA ARG A 40 0.29 3.25 -14.12
C ARG A 40 1.69 3.56 -14.65
N ASN A 41 2.11 2.83 -15.70
CA ASN A 41 3.39 3.06 -16.40
C ASN A 41 4.64 3.04 -15.49
N ARG A 42 4.66 2.17 -14.48
CA ARG A 42 5.74 2.03 -13.48
C ARG A 42 6.41 0.65 -13.52
N GLU A 43 6.55 0.07 -14.71
CA GLU A 43 6.99 -1.33 -14.87
C GLU A 43 8.31 -1.64 -14.15
N GLN A 44 9.33 -0.78 -14.28
CA GLN A 44 10.62 -1.00 -13.62
C GLN A 44 10.51 -0.92 -12.09
N HIS A 45 9.71 -0.01 -11.56
CA HIS A 45 9.44 0.07 -10.12
C HIS A 45 8.74 -1.19 -9.63
N PHE A 46 7.73 -1.65 -10.37
CA PHE A 46 6.99 -2.86 -10.01
C PHE A 46 7.89 -4.11 -10.01
N LYS A 47 8.75 -4.29 -11.03
CA LYS A 47 9.73 -5.39 -11.06
C LYS A 47 10.68 -5.34 -9.84
N MET A 48 11.19 -4.16 -9.51
CA MET A 48 12.06 -3.97 -8.35
C MET A 48 11.32 -4.26 -7.04
N LEU A 49 10.07 -3.82 -6.94
CA LEU A 49 9.22 -4.11 -5.78
C LEU A 49 8.96 -5.60 -5.62
N LEU A 50 8.57 -6.32 -6.69
CA LEU A 50 8.37 -7.77 -6.62
C LEU A 50 9.63 -8.52 -6.19
N GLY A 51 10.79 -8.14 -6.75
CA GLY A 51 12.08 -8.76 -6.41
C GLY A 51 12.51 -8.52 -4.95
N ASN A 52 12.03 -7.47 -4.32
CA ASN A 52 12.24 -7.20 -2.90
C ASN A 52 11.13 -7.83 -2.03
N LEU A 53 9.87 -7.66 -2.42
CA LEU A 53 8.74 -7.94 -1.56
C LEU A 53 8.46 -9.45 -1.40
N HIS A 54 8.58 -10.26 -2.47
CA HIS A 54 8.36 -11.70 -2.37
C HIS A 54 9.29 -12.36 -1.32
N PRO A 55 10.62 -12.24 -1.40
CA PRO A 55 11.49 -12.85 -0.39
C PRO A 55 11.27 -12.26 1.01
N PHE A 56 10.94 -10.98 1.10
CA PHE A 56 10.65 -10.30 2.36
C PHE A 56 9.41 -10.89 3.05
N LEU A 57 8.30 -11.06 2.32
CA LEU A 57 7.05 -11.61 2.85
C LEU A 57 7.15 -13.12 3.14
N GLN A 58 7.86 -13.86 2.28
CA GLN A 58 8.11 -15.29 2.46
C GLN A 58 8.95 -15.55 3.73
N GLN A 59 9.95 -14.72 4.01
CA GLN A 59 10.73 -14.81 5.24
C GLN A 59 9.87 -14.55 6.50
N GLN A 60 8.82 -13.72 6.39
CA GLN A 60 7.85 -13.49 7.45
C GLN A 60 6.80 -14.62 7.58
N GLN A 61 6.82 -15.62 6.70
CA GLN A 61 5.89 -16.76 6.67
C GLN A 61 4.41 -16.33 6.60
N LEU A 62 4.11 -15.35 5.73
CA LEU A 62 2.76 -14.81 5.56
C LEU A 62 1.98 -15.54 4.47
N ASP A 63 0.65 -15.65 4.63
CA ASP A 63 -0.29 -16.00 3.56
C ASP A 63 -0.69 -14.70 2.85
N TYR A 64 -0.20 -14.46 1.63
CA TYR A 64 -0.40 -13.19 0.94
C TYR A 64 -0.71 -13.33 -0.56
N THR A 65 -1.41 -12.35 -1.09
CA THR A 65 -1.59 -12.15 -2.55
C THR A 65 -1.31 -10.69 -2.90
N ILE A 66 -0.58 -10.47 -4.02
CA ILE A 66 -0.28 -9.13 -4.53
C ILE A 66 -1.25 -8.80 -5.67
N PHE A 67 -1.99 -7.70 -5.51
CA PHE A 67 -2.92 -7.14 -6.49
C PHE A 67 -2.34 -5.88 -7.12
N LEU A 68 -2.18 -5.87 -8.44
CA LEU A 68 -1.76 -4.69 -9.20
C LEU A 68 -2.98 -4.03 -9.83
N VAL A 69 -3.34 -2.86 -9.33
CA VAL A 69 -4.51 -2.10 -9.81
C VAL A 69 -4.03 -1.03 -10.79
N ASN A 70 -4.23 -1.30 -12.08
CA ASN A 70 -3.72 -0.45 -13.16
C ASN A 70 -4.76 0.55 -13.63
N GLN A 71 -4.52 1.85 -13.43
CA GLN A 71 -5.36 2.90 -14.00
C GLN A 71 -5.13 3.01 -15.49
N HIS A 72 -6.19 2.76 -16.28
CA HIS A 72 -6.20 3.01 -17.72
C HIS A 72 -6.57 4.47 -18.03
N GLY A 73 -6.18 4.95 -19.21
CA GLY A 73 -6.54 6.30 -19.66
C GLY A 73 -5.47 7.36 -19.38
N GLN A 74 -5.84 8.63 -19.63
CA GLN A 74 -4.95 9.80 -19.55
C GLN A 74 -5.34 10.77 -18.43
N GLU A 75 -6.44 10.50 -17.74
CA GLU A 75 -6.92 11.29 -16.61
C GLU A 75 -5.84 11.38 -15.52
N SER A 76 -5.95 12.35 -14.63
CA SER A 76 -5.09 12.45 -13.47
C SER A 76 -5.12 11.15 -12.66
N PHE A 77 -4.01 10.78 -12.03
CA PHE A 77 -3.93 9.55 -11.25
C PHE A 77 -4.79 9.66 -10.00
N ASN A 78 -5.64 8.67 -9.74
CA ASN A 78 -6.48 8.63 -8.53
C ASN A 78 -6.08 7.45 -7.64
N ARG A 79 -5.10 7.69 -6.77
CA ARG A 79 -4.56 6.68 -5.87
C ARG A 79 -5.62 6.11 -4.92
N GLY A 80 -6.47 6.97 -4.36
CA GLY A 80 -7.51 6.56 -3.42
C GLY A 80 -8.54 5.62 -4.05
N GLU A 81 -9.06 5.97 -5.22
CA GLU A 81 -10.01 5.14 -5.97
C GLU A 81 -9.41 3.79 -6.36
N LEU A 82 -8.14 3.77 -6.80
CA LEU A 82 -7.46 2.51 -7.13
C LEU A 82 -7.32 1.58 -5.92
N PHE A 83 -7.04 2.11 -4.74
CA PHE A 83 -7.02 1.33 -3.51
C PHE A 83 -8.40 0.77 -3.15
N ASN A 84 -9.47 1.55 -3.32
CA ASN A 84 -10.84 1.10 -3.11
C ASN A 84 -11.22 -0.03 -4.07
N ILE A 85 -10.93 0.13 -5.37
CA ILE A 85 -11.14 -0.90 -6.39
C ILE A 85 -10.38 -2.18 -6.02
N GLY A 86 -9.10 -2.05 -5.66
CA GLY A 86 -8.27 -3.20 -5.26
C GLY A 86 -8.81 -3.93 -4.03
N PHE A 87 -9.32 -3.19 -3.05
CA PHE A 87 -9.97 -3.76 -1.87
C PHE A 87 -11.23 -4.56 -2.23
N ILE A 88 -12.13 -3.97 -3.04
CA ILE A 88 -13.39 -4.59 -3.45
C ILE A 88 -13.12 -5.86 -4.28
N GLU A 89 -12.21 -5.79 -5.25
CA GLU A 89 -11.90 -6.92 -6.12
C GLU A 89 -11.17 -8.05 -5.37
N ALA A 90 -10.24 -7.72 -4.48
CA ALA A 90 -9.55 -8.72 -3.69
C ALA A 90 -10.51 -9.54 -2.81
N GLN A 91 -11.53 -8.92 -2.22
CA GLN A 91 -12.52 -9.64 -1.40
C GLN A 91 -13.35 -10.67 -2.18
N LYS A 92 -13.50 -10.51 -3.51
CA LYS A 92 -14.17 -11.49 -4.37
C LYS A 92 -13.29 -12.72 -4.61
N TYR A 93 -11.98 -12.58 -4.45
CA TYR A 93 -11.00 -13.60 -4.79
C TYR A 93 -10.71 -14.56 -3.62
N TYR A 94 -10.50 -14.02 -2.41
CA TYR A 94 -10.11 -14.79 -1.24
C TYR A 94 -10.52 -14.04 0.04
N PRO A 95 -10.87 -14.73 1.15
CA PRO A 95 -11.32 -14.07 2.37
C PRO A 95 -10.15 -13.45 3.16
N PHE A 96 -9.58 -12.39 2.63
CA PHE A 96 -8.51 -11.62 3.27
C PHE A 96 -9.00 -10.96 4.56
N THR A 97 -8.13 -10.96 5.57
CA THR A 97 -8.39 -10.35 6.87
C THR A 97 -7.58 -9.08 7.10
N CYS A 98 -6.55 -8.87 6.30
CA CYS A 98 -5.65 -7.72 6.36
C CYS A 98 -5.35 -7.19 4.96
N PHE A 99 -5.39 -5.86 4.81
CA PHE A 99 -5.10 -5.15 3.57
C PHE A 99 -3.92 -4.23 3.77
N ILE A 100 -2.89 -4.39 2.92
CA ILE A 100 -1.73 -3.51 2.87
C ILE A 100 -1.84 -2.66 1.60
N PHE A 101 -2.08 -1.37 1.74
CA PHE A 101 -2.10 -0.42 0.65
C PHE A 101 -0.67 0.10 0.44
N HIS A 102 -0.11 -0.14 -0.74
CA HIS A 102 1.33 -0.06 -0.95
C HIS A 102 1.68 0.77 -2.19
N ASP A 103 2.54 1.76 -2.03
CA ASP A 103 3.10 2.51 -3.16
C ASP A 103 4.13 1.63 -3.91
N VAL A 104 4.11 1.69 -5.24
CA VAL A 104 4.93 0.85 -6.12
C VAL A 104 6.44 1.14 -6.03
N ASP A 105 6.82 2.27 -5.46
CA ASP A 105 8.20 2.76 -5.38
C ASP A 105 8.82 2.73 -3.98
N LEU A 106 8.18 2.06 -3.02
CA LEU A 106 8.67 1.92 -1.65
C LEU A 106 9.10 0.48 -1.36
N LEU A 107 10.37 0.30 -0.98
CA LEU A 107 10.95 -0.99 -0.61
C LEU A 107 11.16 -1.06 0.90
N PRO A 108 10.56 -2.03 1.63
CA PRO A 108 10.84 -2.23 3.04
C PRO A 108 12.31 -2.65 3.26
N GLU A 109 12.95 -2.11 4.29
CA GLU A 109 14.37 -2.38 4.59
C GLU A 109 14.58 -3.28 5.81
N ASP A 110 13.64 -3.33 6.75
CA ASP A 110 13.78 -4.09 8.00
C ASP A 110 12.73 -5.18 8.13
N ILE A 111 13.17 -6.43 8.21
CA ILE A 111 12.30 -7.62 8.27
C ILE A 111 11.37 -7.63 9.50
N ARG A 112 11.69 -6.89 10.54
CA ARG A 112 10.86 -6.73 11.74
C ARG A 112 9.63 -5.85 11.50
N ASN A 113 9.56 -5.14 10.37
CA ASN A 113 8.35 -4.45 9.94
C ASN A 113 7.36 -5.46 9.34
N ILE A 114 6.70 -6.19 10.22
CA ILE A 114 5.84 -7.32 9.84
C ILE A 114 4.64 -6.82 9.04
N TYR A 115 4.37 -7.45 7.91
CA TYR A 115 3.25 -7.12 7.00
C TYR A 115 1.95 -7.79 7.46
N THR A 116 1.49 -7.41 8.65
CA THR A 116 0.23 -7.86 9.26
C THR A 116 -0.56 -6.67 9.77
N CYS A 117 -1.84 -6.87 10.01
CA CYS A 117 -2.72 -5.91 10.65
C CYS A 117 -2.72 -6.10 12.18
N THR A 118 -3.00 -5.03 12.88
CA THR A 118 -3.19 -4.99 14.34
C THR A 118 -4.60 -4.45 14.65
N ASP A 119 -4.95 -4.33 15.92
CA ASP A 119 -6.24 -3.76 16.35
C ASP A 119 -6.44 -2.30 15.96
N GLN A 120 -5.39 -1.65 15.53
CA GLN A 120 -5.39 -0.28 15.03
C GLN A 120 -4.78 -0.21 13.64
N PRO A 121 -5.22 0.69 12.75
CA PRO A 121 -4.54 0.93 11.49
C PRO A 121 -3.07 1.31 11.68
N ARG A 122 -2.21 0.85 10.77
CA ARG A 122 -0.77 1.07 10.87
C ARG A 122 -0.24 1.93 9.73
N HIS A 123 0.64 2.86 10.05
CA HIS A 123 1.50 3.55 9.10
C HIS A 123 2.85 2.83 9.05
N MET A 124 3.05 1.99 8.05
CA MET A 124 4.21 1.11 7.97
C MET A 124 5.46 1.82 7.48
N SER A 125 5.32 2.77 6.55
CA SER A 125 6.42 3.53 5.92
C SER A 125 6.64 4.91 6.56
N SER A 126 6.63 4.99 7.88
CA SER A 126 6.79 6.28 8.58
C SER A 126 8.23 6.85 8.51
N ALA A 127 9.20 6.05 8.04
CA ALA A 127 10.60 6.42 7.92
C ALA A 127 11.12 6.09 6.50
N MET A 128 11.11 7.07 5.60
CA MET A 128 11.59 6.91 4.22
C MET A 128 12.95 7.59 4.03
N ASP A 129 13.87 6.96 3.28
CA ASP A 129 15.21 7.49 2.99
C ASP A 129 15.18 8.87 2.33
N LYS A 130 14.22 9.10 1.43
CA LYS A 130 14.00 10.41 0.78
C LYS A 130 13.82 11.57 1.78
N PHE A 131 13.37 11.29 2.99
CA PHE A 131 13.13 12.25 4.07
C PHE A 131 14.07 12.03 5.27
N ASP A 132 15.29 11.54 5.03
CA ASP A 132 16.29 11.22 6.05
C ASP A 132 15.72 10.32 7.17
N TYR A 133 14.82 9.40 6.82
CA TYR A 133 14.12 8.51 7.74
C TYR A 133 13.37 9.23 8.87
N LYS A 134 12.89 10.44 8.61
CA LYS A 134 12.07 11.20 9.55
C LYS A 134 10.61 11.18 9.13
N LEU A 135 9.71 11.17 10.10
CA LEU A 135 8.30 11.41 9.84
C LEU A 135 8.11 12.84 9.34
N ILE A 136 7.55 13.02 8.15
CA ILE A 136 7.46 14.31 7.46
C ILE A 136 6.65 15.33 8.29
N TYR A 137 5.50 14.89 8.81
CA TYR A 137 4.65 15.63 9.76
C TYR A 137 3.77 14.65 10.55
N PRO A 138 3.25 15.01 11.74
CA PRO A 138 2.56 14.06 12.63
C PRO A 138 1.35 13.36 12.04
N LYS A 139 0.62 14.02 11.13
CA LYS A 139 -0.57 13.48 10.48
C LYS A 139 -0.28 12.70 9.19
N PHE A 140 0.98 12.65 8.74
CA PHE A 140 1.35 11.92 7.53
C PHE A 140 0.95 10.45 7.60
N PHE A 141 0.20 9.99 6.61
CA PHE A 141 -0.32 8.61 6.54
C PHE A 141 -0.24 8.03 5.14
N GLY A 142 0.75 8.47 4.36
CA GLY A 142 1.00 8.04 2.99
C GLY A 142 1.98 6.87 2.87
N GLY A 143 2.25 6.44 1.65
CA GLY A 143 3.20 5.38 1.33
C GLY A 143 2.65 3.99 1.53
N VAL A 144 2.94 3.33 2.66
CA VAL A 144 2.48 1.98 2.98
C VAL A 144 1.68 1.99 4.26
N THR A 145 0.42 1.54 4.18
CA THR A 145 -0.51 1.48 5.31
C THR A 145 -1.17 0.12 5.42
N ALA A 146 -1.50 -0.30 6.64
CA ALA A 146 -2.18 -1.57 6.91
C ALA A 146 -3.50 -1.34 7.64
N PHE A 147 -4.54 -2.03 7.19
CA PHE A 147 -5.89 -2.00 7.75
C PHE A 147 -6.47 -3.40 7.87
N SER A 148 -7.15 -3.70 8.97
CA SER A 148 -8.10 -4.81 8.99
C SER A 148 -9.24 -4.53 8.01
N THR A 149 -9.94 -5.58 7.56
CA THR A 149 -11.13 -5.44 6.71
C THR A 149 -12.16 -4.52 7.36
N ASP A 150 -12.43 -4.72 8.65
CA ASP A 150 -13.45 -3.96 9.39
C ASP A 150 -13.05 -2.47 9.51
N ASP A 151 -11.78 -2.19 9.76
CA ASP A 151 -11.30 -0.81 9.87
C ASP A 151 -11.41 -0.07 8.53
N PHE A 152 -11.03 -0.73 7.43
CA PHE A 152 -11.12 -0.12 6.11
C PHE A 152 -12.58 0.15 5.71
N LEU A 153 -13.47 -0.80 5.94
CA LEU A 153 -14.92 -0.62 5.75
C LEU A 153 -15.47 0.51 6.63
N GLY A 154 -15.06 0.55 7.90
CA GLY A 154 -15.50 1.59 8.83
C GLY A 154 -15.03 3.01 8.47
N THR A 155 -13.91 3.15 7.74
CA THR A 155 -13.50 4.44 7.17
C THR A 155 -14.33 4.84 5.94
N ASN A 156 -15.07 3.93 5.33
CA ASN A 156 -15.64 4.04 3.98
C ASN A 156 -14.54 4.10 2.89
N GLY A 157 -13.38 3.45 3.13
CA GLY A 157 -12.23 3.46 2.24
C GLY A 157 -11.56 4.81 2.09
N TYR A 158 -10.76 4.96 1.03
CA TYR A 158 -10.21 6.25 0.60
C TYR A 158 -11.26 7.09 -0.09
N SER A 159 -11.09 8.41 -0.09
CA SER A 159 -11.95 9.28 -0.89
C SER A 159 -11.63 9.17 -2.39
N ASN A 160 -12.67 9.03 -3.22
CA ASN A 160 -12.57 8.88 -4.68
C ASN A 160 -12.37 10.22 -5.42
N VAL A 161 -12.36 11.37 -4.73
CA VAL A 161 -12.37 12.69 -5.37
C VAL A 161 -10.99 13.34 -5.49
N TYR A 162 -9.93 12.68 -5.03
CA TYR A 162 -8.55 13.19 -5.12
C TYR A 162 -7.90 12.76 -6.44
N TRP A 163 -8.09 13.58 -7.47
CA TRP A 163 -7.44 13.41 -8.77
C TRP A 163 -6.12 14.18 -8.83
N GLY A 164 -5.02 13.48 -9.08
CA GLY A 164 -3.67 14.03 -9.00
C GLY A 164 -3.01 13.80 -7.64
N TRP A 165 -1.89 14.45 -7.39
CA TRP A 165 -1.08 14.21 -6.21
C TRP A 165 -1.58 15.01 -4.99
N GLY A 166 -1.77 14.30 -3.88
CA GLY A 166 -1.87 14.86 -2.53
C GLY A 166 -3.29 15.03 -1.99
N GLY A 167 -3.42 14.86 -0.68
CA GLY A 167 -4.62 15.06 0.12
C GLY A 167 -5.37 13.79 0.50
N GLU A 168 -5.28 12.72 -0.29
CA GLU A 168 -5.99 11.47 -0.04
C GLU A 168 -5.51 10.73 1.22
N ASP A 169 -4.23 10.88 1.54
CA ASP A 169 -3.61 10.29 2.74
C ASP A 169 -3.92 11.10 4.01
N ASP A 170 -3.96 12.44 3.92
CA ASP A 170 -4.43 13.32 5.00
C ASP A 170 -5.93 13.12 5.29
N ASP A 171 -6.73 12.88 4.24
CA ASP A 171 -8.15 12.54 4.38
C ASP A 171 -8.30 11.19 5.09
N MET A 172 -7.55 10.16 4.67
CA MET A 172 -7.57 8.84 5.32
C MET A 172 -7.12 8.93 6.78
N TYR A 173 -6.10 9.73 7.11
CA TYR A 173 -5.74 10.02 8.50
C TYR A 173 -6.95 10.56 9.28
N SER A 174 -7.67 11.50 8.70
CA SER A 174 -8.84 12.13 9.33
C SER A 174 -9.97 11.13 9.53
N ARG A 175 -10.22 10.23 8.57
CA ARG A 175 -11.20 9.12 8.67
C ARG A 175 -10.84 8.17 9.80
N VAL A 176 -9.59 7.76 9.94
CA VAL A 176 -9.17 6.88 11.04
C VAL A 176 -9.34 7.57 12.39
N VAL A 177 -8.82 8.79 12.54
CA VAL A 177 -8.75 9.44 13.85
C VAL A 177 -10.09 10.03 14.27
N TYR A 178 -10.81 10.69 13.35
CA TYR A 178 -12.02 11.42 13.70
C TYR A 178 -13.31 10.67 13.45
N LYS A 179 -13.38 9.80 12.42
CA LYS A 179 -14.58 8.99 12.13
C LYS A 179 -14.54 7.66 12.89
N LEU A 180 -13.49 6.84 12.75
CA LEU A 180 -13.36 5.58 13.47
C LEU A 180 -13.02 5.74 14.95
N LYS A 181 -12.48 6.89 15.39
CA LYS A 181 -11.97 7.11 16.74
C LYS A 181 -10.84 6.15 17.11
N LYS A 182 -10.02 5.75 16.12
CA LYS A 182 -8.86 4.88 16.30
C LYS A 182 -7.55 5.65 16.25
N SER A 183 -6.52 5.07 16.86
CA SER A 183 -5.15 5.56 16.77
C SER A 183 -4.46 4.98 15.53
N ILE A 184 -3.41 5.65 15.05
CA ILE A 184 -2.53 5.12 14.02
C ILE A 184 -1.24 4.65 14.68
N ILE A 185 -0.94 3.35 14.53
CA ILE A 185 0.30 2.76 15.04
C ILE A 185 1.43 2.99 14.05
N ARG A 186 2.60 3.34 14.58
CA ARG A 186 3.87 3.38 13.86
C ARG A 186 4.91 2.60 14.65
N TYR A 187 5.65 1.75 13.96
CA TYR A 187 6.81 1.12 14.59
C TYR A 187 7.94 2.15 14.81
N PRO A 188 8.89 1.84 15.72
CA PRO A 188 10.10 2.65 15.87
C PRO A 188 10.75 2.93 14.53
N ILE A 189 11.35 4.10 14.39
CA ILE A 189 11.92 4.61 13.13
C ILE A 189 12.96 3.66 12.52
N GLU A 190 13.66 2.92 13.38
CA GLU A 190 14.67 1.92 12.99
C GLU A 190 14.05 0.70 12.27
N ILE A 191 12.77 0.43 12.53
CA ILE A 191 12.02 -0.69 11.97
C ILE A 191 11.16 -0.23 10.78
N ALA A 192 10.52 0.94 10.88
CA ALA A 192 9.59 1.47 9.88
C ALA A 192 10.30 2.05 8.63
N ARG A 193 11.48 1.53 8.29
CA ARG A 193 12.35 2.05 7.22
C ARG A 193 11.96 1.53 5.86
N TYR A 194 11.88 2.47 4.92
CA TYR A 194 11.64 2.19 3.50
C TYR A 194 12.61 2.98 2.62
N LYS A 195 13.08 2.33 1.58
CA LYS A 195 13.84 2.96 0.50
C LYS A 195 12.92 3.35 -0.63
N MET A 196 12.97 4.61 -1.05
CA MET A 196 12.23 5.07 -2.23
C MET A 196 13.03 4.83 -3.51
N ILE A 197 12.39 4.18 -4.48
CA ILE A 197 12.98 3.99 -5.81
C ILE A 197 12.89 5.31 -6.57
N LEU A 198 14.01 6.01 -6.69
CA LEU A 198 14.09 7.23 -7.48
C LEU A 198 14.33 6.87 -8.95
N SER A 199 13.53 7.42 -9.84
CA SER A 199 13.71 7.28 -11.29
C SER A 199 13.63 8.65 -11.97
N ASN A 200 14.71 9.04 -12.65
CA ASN A 200 14.76 10.27 -13.44
C ASN A 200 13.83 10.23 -14.67
N LYS A 201 13.26 9.06 -15.00
CA LYS A 201 12.37 8.85 -16.14
C LYS A 201 10.88 8.92 -15.76
N HIS A 202 10.57 9.04 -14.47
CA HIS A 202 9.18 9.10 -14.03
C HIS A 202 8.76 10.54 -13.73
N ILE A 203 7.71 10.98 -14.40
CA ILE A 203 7.02 12.24 -14.11
C ILE A 203 5.99 11.93 -13.00
N SER A 204 6.12 12.60 -11.87
CA SER A 204 5.13 12.53 -10.80
C SER A 204 3.77 13.01 -11.30
N ALA A 205 2.67 12.49 -10.74
CA ALA A 205 1.35 13.02 -11.05
C ALA A 205 1.30 14.52 -10.72
N PRO A 206 0.62 15.33 -11.55
CA PRO A 206 0.42 16.75 -11.25
C PRO A 206 -0.21 16.91 -9.87
N VAL A 207 0.21 17.94 -9.15
CA VAL A 207 -0.37 18.27 -7.84
C VAL A 207 -1.85 18.62 -8.03
N ASN A 208 -2.73 18.05 -7.21
CA ASN A 208 -4.15 18.44 -7.16
C ASN A 208 -4.26 19.87 -6.56
N PRO A 209 -4.66 20.88 -7.34
CA PRO A 209 -4.73 22.26 -6.85
C PRO A 209 -5.82 22.44 -5.79
N HIS A 210 -6.85 21.60 -5.79
CA HIS A 210 -8.01 21.69 -4.89
C HIS A 210 -7.90 20.77 -3.67
N ARG A 211 -6.76 20.07 -3.47
CA ARG A 211 -6.61 19.07 -2.39
C ARG A 211 -6.96 19.58 -1.00
N PHE A 212 -6.65 20.83 -0.69
CA PHE A 212 -6.96 21.41 0.63
C PHE A 212 -8.43 21.83 0.75
N GLU A 213 -9.07 22.27 -0.33
CA GLU A 213 -10.50 22.56 -0.37
C GLU A 213 -11.31 21.27 -0.15
N ILE A 214 -10.93 20.20 -0.84
CA ILE A 214 -11.54 18.87 -0.70
C ILE A 214 -11.36 18.36 0.73
N LEU A 215 -10.17 18.46 1.30
CA LEU A 215 -9.87 18.01 2.66
C LEU A 215 -10.72 18.71 3.73
N HIS A 216 -11.11 19.98 3.48
CA HIS A 216 -11.96 20.75 4.39
C HIS A 216 -13.47 20.59 4.11
N SER A 217 -13.87 19.98 3.00
CA SER A 217 -15.27 19.91 2.56
C SER A 217 -16.12 18.90 3.34
N GLN A 218 -15.52 18.01 4.13
CA GLN A 218 -16.18 16.95 4.92
C GLN A 218 -17.02 15.96 4.08
N TYR A 219 -16.80 15.86 2.77
CA TYR A 219 -17.45 14.85 1.94
C TYR A 219 -16.94 13.45 2.27
N ASP A 220 -17.84 12.50 2.46
CA ASP A 220 -17.55 11.11 2.78
C ASP A 220 -17.70 10.19 1.56
N PHE A 221 -17.08 10.57 0.45
CA PHE A 221 -17.00 9.72 -0.72
C PHE A 221 -15.99 8.58 -0.50
N GLY A 222 -16.30 7.36 -0.93
CA GLY A 222 -15.43 6.23 -0.67
C GLY A 222 -15.86 4.94 -1.37
N LEU A 223 -16.12 3.89 -0.60
CA LEU A 223 -16.50 2.56 -1.09
C LEU A 223 -17.94 2.47 -1.58
N ASP A 224 -18.81 3.36 -1.16
CA ASP A 224 -20.23 3.48 -1.50
C ASP A 224 -20.48 4.16 -2.83
#